data_65922f4062321b34c988966989228560
#
_entry.id   65922f4062321b34c988966989228560
#
_cell.length_a   1.000
_cell.length_b   1.000
_cell.length_c   1.000
_cell.angle_alpha   90.00
_cell.angle_beta   90.00
_cell.angle_gamma   90.00
#
_symmetry.space_group_name_H-M   'P 1'
#
loop_
_entity.id
_entity.type
_entity.pdbx_description
1 polymer ?
#
loop_
_entity_poly.entity_id
_entity_poly.type
_entity_poly.pdbx_seq_one_letter_code
_entity_poly.pdbx_strand_id
1 'polypeptide(L)'
;MSFNTSRKSRSDAEILTHEAGRGFAPSAAMELLLLVTGSLFSGDTFYERGAQRKERLARLAEPVTQADPEFVAALAVFARQGLGLRSGPSALLAHLFWWGPTALAREVAQEVWLRGDEHLETLAYTQAQGWKLRKALKQAVAERLNTMSPAALLKYRRRGRSVSQKDALILCHPQPKDRDHALVYEYLVRGPQALPEARAYAQILLEERPTWERILSEQGRTPQAWQQALPHLQGLSLVRNLKNLHEAGLLQDPEARSLLLQKLTCPEEVRRWRLFPYQWLLAIFQLEALSTSLEEPPASRALSEVKAALELALEATLPPLPLQGPSLVLVDLSGSMFSNLSQHSEATYALAAASLGAVLYRHTGGRLYGFDDDLIELPYGPEASVARTVRHLLGQGGGGTCLGHALQQSLAGFQGQRVVIFTDEQVHDDAETPLRRWVRAGQGRMAYLVNVAGYAPLAFPEQGVVRVGGFSERLLALLPLLESHDPLAWVRMGAWRALA
;
A
#
# COMPACT_ATOMS: atom_id res chain seq x y z
N MET A 1 51.59 -27.91 14.37
CA MET A 1 50.19 -27.65 14.75
C MET A 1 49.80 -26.30 14.17
N SER A 2 48.89 -26.28 13.21
CA SER A 2 48.45 -25.04 12.59
C SER A 2 47.21 -24.55 13.35
N PHE A 3 47.32 -23.41 14.05
CA PHE A 3 46.20 -22.76 14.71
C PHE A 3 45.33 -21.91 13.76
N ASN A 4 45.68 -21.90 12.48
CA ASN A 4 44.97 -21.18 11.44
C ASN A 4 44.12 -22.15 10.61
N THR A 5 43.10 -22.75 11.22
CA THR A 5 42.06 -23.42 10.46
C THR A 5 41.14 -22.35 9.87
N SER A 6 40.89 -22.40 8.57
CA SER A 6 39.87 -21.60 7.92
C SER A 6 38.62 -21.67 8.76
N ARG A 7 38.08 -20.52 9.21
CA ARG A 7 36.72 -20.44 9.68
C ARG A 7 35.88 -20.99 8.54
N LYS A 8 35.39 -22.23 8.69
CA LYS A 8 34.21 -22.63 7.94
C LYS A 8 33.21 -21.55 8.27
N SER A 9 32.85 -20.74 7.30
CA SER A 9 31.63 -19.96 7.34
C SER A 9 30.58 -20.93 7.91
N ARG A 10 29.78 -20.51 8.87
CA ARG A 10 28.61 -21.26 9.31
C ARG A 10 28.01 -21.80 8.02
N SER A 11 27.93 -23.13 7.94
CA SER A 11 27.23 -23.78 6.85
C SER A 11 25.91 -23.04 6.72
N ASP A 12 25.70 -22.41 5.57
CA ASP A 12 24.40 -21.91 5.20
C ASP A 12 23.50 -23.13 5.28
N ALA A 13 22.76 -23.28 6.39
CA ALA A 13 21.70 -24.25 6.47
C ALA A 13 20.80 -23.86 5.29
N GLU A 14 20.59 -24.77 4.35
CA GLU A 14 19.76 -24.52 3.19
C GLU A 14 18.42 -24.01 3.70
N ILE A 15 18.20 -22.72 3.56
CA ILE A 15 16.93 -22.08 3.91
C ILE A 15 16.04 -22.31 2.71
N LEU A 16 14.86 -22.86 2.97
CA LEU A 16 13.88 -23.10 1.93
C LEU A 16 12.83 -21.99 1.96
N THR A 17 12.33 -21.60 0.80
CA THR A 17 11.13 -20.78 0.64
C THR A 17 9.90 -21.55 1.15
N HIS A 18 8.75 -20.92 1.26
CA HIS A 18 7.51 -21.62 1.61
C HIS A 18 7.10 -22.68 0.57
N GLU A 19 7.56 -22.54 -0.68
CA GLU A 19 7.35 -23.49 -1.77
C GLU A 19 8.51 -24.50 -1.90
N ALA A 20 9.33 -24.65 -0.85
CA ALA A 20 10.44 -25.60 -0.75
C ALA A 20 11.57 -25.39 -1.78
N GLY A 21 11.62 -24.30 -2.50
CA GLY A 21 12.77 -23.89 -3.31
C GLY A 21 13.91 -23.35 -2.46
N ARG A 22 15.07 -23.18 -3.07
CA ARG A 22 16.23 -22.57 -2.39
C ARG A 22 15.95 -21.13 -1.99
N GLY A 23 16.10 -20.83 -0.70
CA GLY A 23 15.87 -19.50 -0.13
C GLY A 23 17.14 -18.88 0.47
N PHE A 24 17.08 -17.58 0.72
CA PHE A 24 18.14 -16.78 1.33
C PHE A 24 17.59 -16.00 2.51
N ALA A 25 18.31 -16.02 3.63
CA ALA A 25 17.92 -15.22 4.80
C ALA A 25 18.22 -13.75 4.55
N PRO A 26 17.23 -12.85 4.67
CA PRO A 26 17.50 -11.42 4.65
C PRO A 26 18.21 -10.96 5.93
N SER A 27 18.93 -9.84 5.85
CA SER A 27 19.31 -9.10 7.05
C SER A 27 18.06 -8.58 7.76
N ALA A 28 18.15 -8.37 9.09
CA ALA A 28 16.99 -7.88 9.86
C ALA A 28 16.46 -6.53 9.32
N ALA A 29 17.35 -5.66 8.84
CA ALA A 29 16.97 -4.38 8.24
C ALA A 29 16.24 -4.56 6.90
N MET A 30 16.71 -5.47 6.02
CA MET A 30 16.05 -5.79 4.77
C MET A 30 14.70 -6.45 5.01
N GLU A 31 14.62 -7.42 5.93
CA GLU A 31 13.35 -8.07 6.27
C GLU A 31 12.34 -7.06 6.82
N LEU A 32 12.78 -6.13 7.69
CA LEU A 32 11.93 -5.07 8.22
C LEU A 32 11.44 -4.12 7.10
N LEU A 33 12.32 -3.73 6.18
CA LEU A 33 11.95 -2.93 5.02
C LEU A 33 10.86 -3.62 4.21
N LEU A 34 11.07 -4.86 3.79
CA LEU A 34 10.11 -5.60 2.95
C LEU A 34 8.78 -5.84 3.67
N LEU A 35 8.82 -6.21 4.96
CA LEU A 35 7.63 -6.43 5.76
C LEU A 35 6.78 -5.15 5.89
N VAL A 36 7.43 -4.01 6.16
CA VAL A 36 6.73 -2.72 6.34
C VAL A 36 6.17 -2.20 5.04
N THR A 37 6.89 -2.35 3.93
CA THR A 37 6.49 -1.81 2.62
C THR A 37 5.53 -2.73 1.87
N GLY A 38 5.63 -4.05 2.05
CA GLY A 38 4.78 -5.06 1.41
C GLY A 38 3.54 -5.48 2.21
N SER A 39 3.28 -4.89 3.39
CA SER A 39 2.18 -5.32 4.25
C SER A 39 1.25 -4.18 4.68
N LEU A 40 -0.07 -4.45 4.66
CA LEU A 40 -1.08 -3.58 5.26
C LEU A 40 -1.40 -3.94 6.73
N PHE A 41 -0.84 -5.03 7.27
CA PHE A 41 -1.07 -5.55 8.62
C PHE A 41 -2.55 -5.79 8.97
N SER A 42 -3.39 -6.00 7.96
CA SER A 42 -4.83 -6.22 8.11
C SER A 42 -5.23 -7.58 7.55
N GLY A 43 -5.45 -8.54 8.43
CA GLY A 43 -5.88 -9.89 8.07
C GLY A 43 -4.75 -10.86 7.76
N ASP A 44 -5.16 -12.09 7.44
CA ASP A 44 -4.27 -13.19 7.08
C ASP A 44 -3.88 -13.09 5.60
N THR A 45 -2.74 -13.68 5.26
CA THR A 45 -2.28 -13.87 3.89
C THR A 45 -2.06 -15.37 3.65
N PHE A 46 -1.58 -15.74 2.47
CA PHE A 46 -1.42 -17.15 2.11
C PHE A 46 -0.51 -17.91 3.08
N TYR A 47 0.67 -17.37 3.38
CA TYR A 47 1.67 -18.04 4.23
C TYR A 47 1.68 -17.56 5.68
N GLU A 48 1.13 -16.38 6.00
CA GLU A 48 1.20 -15.80 7.35
C GLU A 48 -0.15 -15.32 7.84
N ARG A 49 -0.47 -15.64 9.10
CA ARG A 49 -1.60 -15.02 9.82
C ARG A 49 -1.26 -13.56 10.19
N GLY A 50 -2.26 -12.71 10.24
CA GLY A 50 -2.08 -11.31 10.61
C GLY A 50 -1.44 -11.12 11.99
N ALA A 51 -1.72 -12.01 12.94
CA ALA A 51 -1.07 -12.02 14.26
C ALA A 51 0.44 -12.32 14.16
N GLN A 52 0.83 -13.34 13.39
CA GLN A 52 2.23 -13.72 13.18
C GLN A 52 3.03 -12.58 12.52
N ARG A 53 2.40 -11.89 11.55
CA ARG A 53 3.03 -10.75 10.86
C ARG A 53 3.27 -9.56 11.81
N LYS A 54 2.33 -9.27 12.71
CA LYS A 54 2.50 -8.24 13.75
C LYS A 54 3.59 -8.61 14.74
N GLU A 55 3.67 -9.87 15.14
CA GLU A 55 4.73 -10.39 16.01
C GLU A 55 6.11 -10.33 15.31
N ARG A 56 6.17 -10.69 14.01
CA ARG A 56 7.40 -10.57 13.22
C ARG A 56 7.86 -9.11 13.13
N LEU A 57 6.93 -8.17 12.92
CA LEU A 57 7.24 -6.74 12.95
C LEU A 57 7.86 -6.32 14.29
N ALA A 58 7.25 -6.69 15.41
CA ALA A 58 7.76 -6.34 16.74
C ALA A 58 9.16 -6.92 16.99
N ARG A 59 9.36 -8.21 16.65
CA ARG A 59 10.64 -8.90 16.78
C ARG A 59 11.76 -8.28 15.94
N LEU A 60 11.47 -7.78 14.75
CA LEU A 60 12.45 -7.15 13.86
C LEU A 60 12.69 -5.69 14.22
N ALA A 61 11.64 -4.93 14.52
CA ALA A 61 11.74 -3.50 14.72
C ALA A 61 12.52 -3.13 15.98
N GLU A 62 12.43 -3.92 17.06
CA GLU A 62 13.17 -3.66 18.31
C GLU A 62 14.69 -3.65 18.09
N PRO A 63 15.36 -4.75 17.68
CA PRO A 63 16.81 -4.76 17.53
C PRO A 63 17.30 -3.81 16.43
N VAL A 64 16.53 -3.63 15.36
CA VAL A 64 16.90 -2.68 14.29
C VAL A 64 16.81 -1.24 14.81
N THR A 65 15.79 -0.90 15.61
CA THR A 65 15.69 0.46 16.20
C THR A 65 16.82 0.74 17.19
N GLN A 66 17.24 -0.26 17.98
CA GLN A 66 18.35 -0.11 18.91
C GLN A 66 19.70 0.04 18.19
N ALA A 67 19.89 -0.67 17.09
CA ALA A 67 21.13 -0.64 16.30
C ALA A 67 21.22 0.58 15.37
N ASP A 68 20.12 0.98 14.73
CA ASP A 68 20.07 2.03 13.70
C ASP A 68 18.71 2.76 13.74
N PRO A 69 18.49 3.66 14.71
CA PRO A 69 17.24 4.41 14.82
C PRO A 69 17.02 5.36 13.64
N GLU A 70 18.08 5.87 12.99
CA GLU A 70 17.98 6.70 11.79
C GLU A 70 17.39 5.94 10.61
N PHE A 71 17.79 4.69 10.40
CA PHE A 71 17.19 3.85 9.36
C PHE A 71 15.70 3.63 9.61
N VAL A 72 15.32 3.31 10.85
CA VAL A 72 13.90 3.09 11.22
C VAL A 72 13.08 4.37 11.06
N ALA A 73 13.65 5.52 11.39
CA ALA A 73 13.06 6.83 11.15
C ALA A 73 12.82 7.09 9.66
N ALA A 74 13.85 6.91 8.85
CA ALA A 74 13.78 7.06 7.40
C ALA A 74 12.78 6.10 6.77
N LEU A 75 12.76 4.83 7.20
CA LEU A 75 11.81 3.82 6.74
C LEU A 75 10.36 4.19 7.09
N ALA A 76 10.11 4.68 8.32
CA ALA A 76 8.78 5.11 8.72
C ALA A 76 8.26 6.27 7.85
N VAL A 77 9.10 7.26 7.59
CA VAL A 77 8.75 8.41 6.74
C VAL A 77 8.57 7.97 5.28
N PHE A 78 9.48 7.15 4.74
CA PHE A 78 9.37 6.60 3.39
C PHE A 78 8.08 5.81 3.19
N ALA A 79 7.80 4.85 4.07
CA ALA A 79 6.58 4.04 3.98
C ALA A 79 5.31 4.90 4.07
N ARG A 80 5.35 6.00 4.87
CA ARG A 80 4.20 6.90 5.03
C ARG A 80 4.03 7.87 3.86
N GLN A 81 5.06 8.62 3.52
CA GLN A 81 5.00 9.68 2.52
C GLN A 81 5.26 9.15 1.10
N GLY A 82 6.24 8.27 0.95
CA GLY A 82 6.60 7.65 -0.32
C GLY A 82 5.56 6.66 -0.80
N LEU A 83 5.08 5.76 0.06
CA LEU A 83 4.18 4.67 -0.31
C LEU A 83 2.73 4.85 0.15
N GLY A 84 2.43 5.84 0.97
CA GLY A 84 1.07 6.09 1.48
C GLY A 84 0.57 5.11 2.54
N LEU A 85 1.45 4.26 3.09
CA LEU A 85 1.12 3.28 4.12
C LEU A 85 0.87 3.94 5.48
N ARG A 86 0.20 3.25 6.40
CA ARG A 86 -0.19 3.84 7.69
C ARG A 86 0.19 3.00 8.90
N SER A 87 -0.20 1.73 8.92
CA SER A 87 -0.03 0.87 10.10
C SER A 87 1.44 0.57 10.39
N GLY A 88 2.24 0.21 9.37
CA GLY A 88 3.67 -0.01 9.52
C GLY A 88 4.42 1.22 10.05
N PRO A 89 4.28 2.40 9.41
CA PRO A 89 4.86 3.66 9.91
C PRO A 89 4.48 4.00 11.35
N SER A 90 3.20 3.82 11.72
CA SER A 90 2.73 4.09 13.08
C SER A 90 3.35 3.14 14.11
N ALA A 91 3.58 1.87 13.75
CA ALA A 91 4.25 0.89 14.58
C ALA A 91 5.75 1.21 14.73
N LEU A 92 6.45 1.52 13.63
CA LEU A 92 7.86 1.94 13.67
C LEU A 92 8.05 3.18 14.54
N LEU A 93 7.14 4.14 14.45
CA LEU A 93 7.17 5.34 15.30
C LEU A 93 7.01 4.99 16.79
N ALA A 94 6.17 4.01 17.14
CA ALA A 94 6.07 3.53 18.51
C ALA A 94 7.39 2.92 19.01
N HIS A 95 8.09 2.15 18.16
CA HIS A 95 9.44 1.64 18.46
C HIS A 95 10.46 2.76 18.66
N LEU A 96 10.43 3.81 17.82
CA LEU A 96 11.30 4.98 17.98
C LEU A 96 11.03 5.70 19.30
N PHE A 97 9.78 5.89 19.71
CA PHE A 97 9.46 6.46 21.02
C PHE A 97 9.89 5.58 22.17
N TRP A 98 9.96 4.26 21.98
CA TRP A 98 10.31 3.32 23.04
C TRP A 98 11.82 3.04 23.12
N TRP A 99 12.50 2.86 22.01
CA TRP A 99 13.90 2.44 21.94
C TRP A 99 14.84 3.50 21.37
N GLY A 100 14.34 4.44 20.57
CA GLY A 100 15.13 5.44 19.86
C GLY A 100 15.34 6.74 20.63
N PRO A 101 16.11 7.67 20.03
CA PRO A 101 16.27 9.04 20.55
C PRO A 101 14.95 9.80 20.52
N THR A 102 14.59 10.41 21.64
CA THR A 102 13.32 11.15 21.80
C THR A 102 13.15 12.29 20.79
N ALA A 103 14.22 13.04 20.51
CA ALA A 103 14.18 14.14 19.54
C ALA A 103 13.81 13.62 18.13
N LEU A 104 14.50 12.58 17.67
CA LEU A 104 14.24 11.92 16.38
C LEU A 104 12.80 11.41 16.30
N ALA A 105 12.31 10.72 17.34
CA ALA A 105 10.93 10.23 17.36
C ALA A 105 9.89 11.36 17.23
N ARG A 106 10.12 12.52 17.83
CA ARG A 106 9.23 13.69 17.72
C ARG A 106 9.25 14.33 16.33
N GLU A 107 10.41 14.40 15.68
CA GLU A 107 10.53 14.86 14.30
C GLU A 107 9.78 13.93 13.34
N VAL A 108 10.01 12.63 13.46
CA VAL A 108 9.35 11.60 12.64
C VAL A 108 7.82 11.61 12.87
N ALA A 109 7.34 11.89 14.06
CA ALA A 109 5.92 11.99 14.35
C ALA A 109 5.20 13.06 13.49
N GLN A 110 5.86 14.18 13.22
CA GLN A 110 5.31 15.25 12.38
C GLN A 110 5.21 14.82 10.91
N GLU A 111 6.14 13.98 10.44
CA GLU A 111 6.17 13.47 9.07
C GLU A 111 5.28 12.24 8.86
N VAL A 112 5.01 11.47 9.91
CA VAL A 112 4.19 10.24 9.85
C VAL A 112 2.71 10.51 10.13
N TRP A 113 2.38 11.36 11.11
CA TRP A 113 0.97 11.64 11.47
C TRP A 113 0.32 12.67 10.54
N LEU A 114 0.09 12.33 9.30
CA LEU A 114 -0.53 13.21 8.31
C LEU A 114 -2.06 13.24 8.39
N ARG A 115 -2.69 12.16 8.86
CA ARG A 115 -4.14 12.08 9.09
C ARG A 115 -4.48 12.25 10.57
N GLY A 116 -5.74 12.58 10.82
CA GLY A 116 -6.22 12.83 12.18
C GLY A 116 -6.46 11.59 13.04
N ASP A 117 -6.15 10.39 12.56
CA ASP A 117 -6.29 9.11 13.28
C ASP A 117 -4.94 8.36 13.47
N GLU A 118 -3.84 8.82 12.88
CA GLU A 118 -2.58 8.06 12.87
C GLU A 118 -1.84 8.08 14.24
N HIS A 119 -1.95 9.14 14.99
CA HIS A 119 -1.46 9.18 16.39
C HIS A 119 -2.19 8.17 17.28
N LEU A 120 -3.46 7.85 16.97
CA LEU A 120 -4.23 6.83 17.68
C LEU A 120 -3.70 5.43 17.37
N GLU A 121 -3.29 5.16 16.11
CA GLU A 121 -2.66 3.90 15.72
C GLU A 121 -1.34 3.68 16.46
N THR A 122 -0.51 4.73 16.61
CA THR A 122 0.74 4.66 17.38
C THR A 122 0.47 4.38 18.86
N LEU A 123 -0.54 5.02 19.47
CA LEU A 123 -0.95 4.74 20.85
C LEU A 123 -1.47 3.32 21.00
N ALA A 124 -2.33 2.87 20.07
CA ALA A 124 -2.92 1.54 20.08
C ALA A 124 -1.83 0.46 19.96
N TYR A 125 -0.85 0.64 19.07
CA TYR A 125 0.28 -0.27 18.95
C TYR A 125 1.10 -0.31 20.24
N THR A 126 1.42 0.85 20.83
CA THR A 126 2.17 0.95 22.09
C THR A 126 1.47 0.16 23.21
N GLN A 127 0.15 0.30 23.33
CA GLN A 127 -0.63 -0.44 24.32
C GLN A 127 -0.68 -1.95 24.04
N ALA A 128 -0.82 -2.33 22.76
CA ALA A 128 -0.83 -3.74 22.35
C ALA A 128 0.48 -4.46 22.64
N GLN A 129 1.62 -3.73 22.66
CA GLN A 129 2.92 -4.24 23.11
C GLN A 129 3.06 -4.30 24.64
N GLY A 130 2.06 -3.86 25.41
CA GLY A 130 2.15 -3.75 26.87
C GLY A 130 3.09 -2.65 27.36
N TRP A 131 3.51 -1.73 26.51
CA TRP A 131 4.46 -0.68 26.89
C TRP A 131 3.79 0.47 27.62
N LYS A 132 4.47 1.00 28.63
CA LYS A 132 4.03 2.23 29.28
C LYS A 132 4.18 3.42 28.35
N LEU A 133 3.16 4.30 28.31
CA LEU A 133 3.22 5.52 27.51
C LEU A 133 4.29 6.46 28.05
N ARG A 134 5.41 6.60 27.36
CA ARG A 134 6.49 7.52 27.73
C ARG A 134 6.03 8.97 27.62
N LYS A 135 6.60 9.85 28.45
CA LYS A 135 6.28 11.29 28.49
C LYS A 135 6.42 11.93 27.11
N ALA A 136 7.46 11.59 26.35
CA ALA A 136 7.71 12.11 25.02
C ALA A 136 6.57 11.79 24.03
N LEU A 137 6.07 10.55 24.04
CA LEU A 137 4.92 10.16 23.20
C LEU A 137 3.66 10.92 23.61
N LYS A 138 3.37 11.03 24.91
CA LYS A 138 2.22 11.79 25.41
C LYS A 138 2.27 13.25 24.98
N GLN A 139 3.45 13.89 25.07
CA GLN A 139 3.65 15.28 24.65
C GLN A 139 3.46 15.45 23.16
N ALA A 140 4.04 14.56 22.32
CA ALA A 140 3.87 14.61 20.88
C ALA A 140 2.39 14.43 20.47
N VAL A 141 1.65 13.53 21.11
CA VAL A 141 0.21 13.37 20.86
C VAL A 141 -0.58 14.59 21.33
N ALA A 142 -0.24 15.18 22.48
CA ALA A 142 -0.88 16.41 22.95
C ALA A 142 -0.66 17.59 21.99
N GLU A 143 0.55 17.74 21.45
CA GLU A 143 0.87 18.71 20.41
C GLU A 143 0.07 18.44 19.13
N ARG A 144 -0.02 17.17 18.69
CA ARG A 144 -0.80 16.78 17.53
C ARG A 144 -2.28 17.14 17.67
N LEU A 145 -2.88 16.83 18.83
CA LEU A 145 -4.28 17.18 19.12
C LEU A 145 -4.54 18.67 19.03
N ASN A 146 -3.59 19.51 19.47
CA ASN A 146 -3.68 20.96 19.37
C ASN A 146 -3.40 21.52 17.97
N THR A 147 -2.71 20.78 17.10
CA THR A 147 -2.51 21.19 15.69
C THR A 147 -3.66 20.80 14.78
N MET A 148 -4.46 19.83 15.14
CA MET A 148 -5.67 19.46 14.41
C MET A 148 -6.73 20.54 14.54
N SER A 149 -7.51 20.78 13.49
CA SER A 149 -8.68 21.66 13.63
C SER A 149 -9.78 20.99 14.48
N PRO A 150 -10.63 21.77 15.20
CA PRO A 150 -11.77 21.27 15.95
C PRO A 150 -12.67 20.35 15.12
N ALA A 151 -12.95 20.70 13.87
CA ALA A 151 -13.73 19.87 12.95
C ALA A 151 -13.03 18.53 12.61
N ALA A 152 -11.70 18.53 12.47
CA ALA A 152 -10.94 17.29 12.23
C ALA A 152 -10.97 16.37 13.46
N LEU A 153 -10.86 16.90 14.66
CA LEU A 153 -10.98 16.12 15.89
C LEU A 153 -12.34 15.42 15.98
N LEU A 154 -13.42 16.12 15.66
CA LEU A 154 -14.77 15.56 15.61
C LEU A 154 -14.95 14.53 14.48
N LYS A 155 -14.38 14.77 13.31
CA LYS A 155 -14.41 13.84 12.18
C LYS A 155 -13.80 12.48 12.54
N TYR A 156 -12.70 12.47 13.28
CA TYR A 156 -11.97 11.26 13.66
C TYR A 156 -12.33 10.69 15.04
N ARG A 157 -13.48 11.12 15.64
CA ARG A 157 -13.96 10.67 16.96
C ARG A 157 -14.48 9.23 17.03
N ARG A 158 -14.19 8.40 16.06
CA ARG A 158 -14.74 7.03 15.88
C ARG A 158 -14.80 6.23 17.17
N ARG A 159 -15.96 5.63 17.42
CA ARG A 159 -16.17 4.63 18.49
C ARG A 159 -15.81 3.22 17.99
N GLY A 160 -15.58 2.27 18.91
CA GLY A 160 -15.32 0.86 18.56
C GLY A 160 -13.89 0.57 18.06
N ARG A 161 -12.93 1.49 18.27
CA ARG A 161 -11.50 1.27 18.09
C ARG A 161 -10.84 1.05 19.44
N SER A 162 -9.69 0.35 19.47
CA SER A 162 -8.91 0.12 20.69
C SER A 162 -8.49 1.42 21.38
N VAL A 163 -8.17 2.45 20.59
CA VAL A 163 -7.90 3.82 21.07
C VAL A 163 -8.71 4.81 20.23
N SER A 164 -9.48 5.66 20.90
CA SER A 164 -10.25 6.74 20.31
C SER A 164 -9.63 8.12 20.60
N GLN A 165 -10.16 9.19 19.99
CA GLN A 165 -9.76 10.57 20.35
C GLN A 165 -10.01 10.88 21.83
N LYS A 166 -11.10 10.36 22.41
CA LYS A 166 -11.38 10.47 23.84
C LYS A 166 -10.26 9.84 24.67
N ASP A 167 -9.83 8.63 24.31
CA ASP A 167 -8.76 7.94 25.03
C ASP A 167 -7.43 8.69 24.92
N ALA A 168 -7.11 9.25 23.75
CA ALA A 168 -5.92 10.08 23.57
C ALA A 168 -5.95 11.34 24.45
N LEU A 169 -7.09 12.01 24.57
CA LEU A 169 -7.27 13.15 25.48
C LEU A 169 -7.05 12.75 26.95
N ILE A 170 -7.63 11.62 27.36
CA ILE A 170 -7.50 11.10 28.75
C ILE A 170 -6.07 10.63 29.04
N LEU A 171 -5.38 9.99 28.09
CA LEU A 171 -4.04 9.44 28.29
C LEU A 171 -2.94 10.50 28.23
N CYS A 172 -3.11 11.51 27.39
CA CYS A 172 -2.06 12.48 27.09
C CYS A 172 -2.25 13.85 27.77
N HIS A 173 -3.45 14.13 28.28
CA HIS A 173 -3.81 15.37 29.01
C HIS A 173 -3.36 16.67 28.32
N PRO A 174 -3.71 16.88 27.00
CA PRO A 174 -3.34 18.11 26.32
C PRO A 174 -4.01 19.31 27.00
N GLN A 175 -3.25 20.39 27.18
CA GLN A 175 -3.85 21.67 27.48
C GLN A 175 -4.43 22.24 26.19
N PRO A 176 -5.74 22.59 26.13
CA PRO A 176 -6.32 23.13 24.92
C PRO A 176 -5.65 24.47 24.57
N LYS A 177 -5.28 24.66 23.30
CA LYS A 177 -4.57 25.87 22.86
C LYS A 177 -5.46 27.12 22.83
N ASP A 178 -6.77 26.95 22.70
CA ASP A 178 -7.78 27.99 22.60
C ASP A 178 -9.15 27.49 23.08
N ARG A 179 -10.15 28.40 23.10
CA ARG A 179 -11.53 28.10 23.52
C ARG A 179 -12.18 27.03 22.66
N ASP A 180 -11.95 27.04 21.37
CA ASP A 180 -12.55 26.10 20.41
C ASP A 180 -12.08 24.66 20.70
N HIS A 181 -10.78 24.50 20.96
CA HIS A 181 -10.24 23.21 21.39
C HIS A 181 -10.77 22.80 22.75
N ALA A 182 -10.93 23.72 23.70
CA ALA A 182 -11.50 23.40 25.00
C ALA A 182 -12.94 22.86 24.89
N LEU A 183 -13.78 23.50 24.07
CA LEU A 183 -15.16 23.07 23.82
C LEU A 183 -15.20 21.68 23.16
N VAL A 184 -14.36 21.46 22.14
CA VAL A 184 -14.32 20.16 21.46
C VAL A 184 -13.76 19.06 22.35
N TYR A 185 -12.74 19.33 23.15
CA TYR A 185 -12.20 18.35 24.12
C TYR A 185 -13.26 17.97 25.16
N GLU A 186 -13.96 18.94 25.71
CA GLU A 186 -15.08 18.71 26.62
C GLU A 186 -16.14 17.80 25.99
N TYR A 187 -16.54 18.11 24.74
CA TYR A 187 -17.51 17.28 24.02
C TYR A 187 -16.99 15.87 23.72
N LEU A 188 -15.74 15.71 23.29
CA LEU A 188 -15.15 14.40 23.00
C LEU A 188 -15.07 13.51 24.24
N VAL A 189 -14.75 14.10 25.41
CA VAL A 189 -14.61 13.37 26.67
C VAL A 189 -15.97 13.03 27.26
N ARG A 190 -16.92 13.99 27.34
CA ARG A 190 -18.19 13.83 28.04
C ARG A 190 -19.36 13.47 27.15
N GLY A 191 -19.24 13.70 25.84
CA GLY A 191 -20.32 13.38 24.85
C GLY A 191 -21.63 14.13 25.14
N PRO A 192 -22.75 13.40 25.29
CA PRO A 192 -24.04 14.03 25.61
C PRO A 192 -24.09 14.76 26.96
N GLN A 193 -23.18 14.44 27.88
CA GLN A 193 -23.09 15.07 29.20
C GLN A 193 -22.15 16.29 29.21
N ALA A 194 -21.62 16.68 28.06
CA ALA A 194 -20.80 17.89 27.93
C ALA A 194 -21.65 19.15 28.20
N LEU A 195 -20.97 20.23 28.54
CA LEU A 195 -21.61 21.55 28.73
C LEU A 195 -22.46 21.94 27.51
N PRO A 196 -23.61 22.64 27.69
CA PRO A 196 -24.47 23.01 26.59
C PRO A 196 -23.76 23.73 25.45
N GLU A 197 -22.83 24.64 25.77
CA GLU A 197 -22.02 25.36 24.78
C GLU A 197 -21.13 24.41 23.96
N ALA A 198 -20.46 23.45 24.60
CA ALA A 198 -19.62 22.47 23.93
C ALA A 198 -20.43 21.58 22.99
N ARG A 199 -21.63 21.18 23.39
CA ARG A 199 -22.56 20.41 22.52
C ARG A 199 -23.02 21.21 21.32
N ALA A 200 -23.45 22.46 21.55
CA ALA A 200 -23.89 23.35 20.48
C ALA A 200 -22.78 23.62 19.47
N TYR A 201 -21.57 23.93 19.93
CA TYR A 201 -20.41 24.15 19.09
C TYR A 201 -20.05 22.90 18.26
N ALA A 202 -20.00 21.74 18.90
CA ALA A 202 -19.72 20.47 18.20
C ALA A 202 -20.78 20.16 17.15
N GLN A 203 -22.06 20.45 17.43
CA GLN A 203 -23.15 20.25 16.48
C GLN A 203 -23.02 21.14 15.26
N ILE A 204 -22.75 22.42 15.42
CA ILE A 204 -22.48 23.35 14.31
C ILE A 204 -21.36 22.82 13.41
N LEU A 205 -20.21 22.44 13.98
CA LEU A 205 -19.08 21.93 13.19
C LEU A 205 -19.40 20.62 12.45
N LEU A 206 -20.29 19.81 13.00
CA LEU A 206 -20.74 18.56 12.36
C LEU A 206 -21.75 18.83 11.23
N GLU A 207 -22.60 19.84 11.36
CA GLU A 207 -23.60 20.23 10.36
C GLU A 207 -22.97 20.95 9.17
N GLU A 208 -21.99 21.83 9.43
CA GLU A 208 -21.29 22.57 8.38
C GLU A 208 -20.52 21.68 7.40
N ARG A 209 -20.15 20.48 7.80
CA ARG A 209 -19.36 19.57 6.96
C ARG A 209 -19.96 18.16 6.93
N PRO A 210 -21.09 18.00 6.22
CA PRO A 210 -21.68 16.68 6.07
C PRO A 210 -20.69 15.75 5.37
N THR A 211 -20.54 14.54 5.90
CA THR A 211 -19.75 13.48 5.25
C THR A 211 -20.70 12.42 4.73
N TRP A 212 -20.32 11.76 3.64
CA TRP A 212 -21.13 10.67 3.08
C TRP A 212 -21.38 9.56 4.11
N GLU A 213 -20.38 9.25 4.97
CA GLU A 213 -20.53 8.26 6.05
C GLU A 213 -21.63 8.67 7.06
N ARG A 214 -21.69 9.95 7.38
CA ARG A 214 -22.70 10.47 8.31
C ARG A 214 -24.09 10.37 7.70
N ILE A 215 -24.26 10.80 6.45
CA ILE A 215 -25.53 10.74 5.73
C ILE A 215 -26.06 9.29 5.75
N LEU A 216 -25.21 8.31 5.35
CA LEU A 216 -25.61 6.91 5.34
C LEU A 216 -25.83 6.31 6.73
N SER A 217 -25.12 6.80 7.76
CA SER A 217 -25.31 6.35 9.14
C SER A 217 -26.62 6.84 9.76
N GLU A 218 -27.06 8.04 9.39
CA GLU A 218 -28.28 8.66 9.91
C GLU A 218 -29.54 8.24 9.14
N GLN A 219 -29.45 8.07 7.82
CA GLN A 219 -30.59 7.81 6.93
C GLN A 219 -30.66 6.37 6.39
N GLY A 220 -29.66 5.53 6.74
CA GLY A 220 -29.53 4.19 6.17
C GLY A 220 -28.97 4.22 4.75
N ARG A 221 -28.91 3.04 4.11
CA ARG A 221 -28.37 2.88 2.74
C ARG A 221 -29.50 2.94 1.69
N THR A 222 -30.40 3.90 1.82
CA THR A 222 -31.50 4.10 0.87
C THR A 222 -31.03 4.80 -0.40
N PRO A 223 -31.75 4.67 -1.54
CA PRO A 223 -31.43 5.43 -2.76
C PRO A 223 -31.31 6.92 -2.54
N GLN A 224 -32.23 7.50 -1.74
CA GLN A 224 -32.26 8.92 -1.40
C GLN A 224 -31.02 9.33 -0.58
N ALA A 225 -30.60 8.49 0.39
CA ALA A 225 -29.40 8.74 1.16
C ALA A 225 -28.14 8.68 0.29
N TRP A 226 -28.05 7.74 -0.65
CA TRP A 226 -26.96 7.67 -1.61
C TRP A 226 -26.94 8.87 -2.57
N GLN A 227 -28.10 9.36 -3.00
CA GLN A 227 -28.21 10.57 -3.83
C GLN A 227 -27.64 11.79 -3.08
N GLN A 228 -27.99 11.95 -1.80
CA GLN A 228 -27.44 13.01 -0.95
C GLN A 228 -25.94 12.82 -0.65
N ALA A 229 -25.46 11.57 -0.56
CA ALA A 229 -24.06 11.26 -0.29
C ALA A 229 -23.16 11.47 -1.50
N LEU A 230 -23.66 11.29 -2.73
CA LEU A 230 -22.88 11.32 -3.98
C LEU A 230 -22.03 12.60 -4.15
N PRO A 231 -22.52 13.84 -3.90
CA PRO A 231 -21.69 15.04 -3.98
C PRO A 231 -20.46 15.01 -3.05
N HIS A 232 -20.56 14.31 -1.92
CA HIS A 232 -19.51 14.21 -0.89
C HIS A 232 -18.56 13.01 -1.09
N LEU A 233 -18.82 12.13 -2.06
CA LEU A 233 -17.94 11.04 -2.42
C LEU A 233 -16.80 11.54 -3.33
N GLN A 234 -15.56 11.22 -2.96
CA GLN A 234 -14.36 11.57 -3.72
C GLN A 234 -13.29 10.49 -3.60
N GLY A 235 -12.43 10.38 -4.60
CA GLY A 235 -11.30 9.46 -4.58
C GLY A 235 -11.72 8.02 -4.29
N LEU A 236 -10.99 7.37 -3.39
CA LEU A 236 -11.24 5.97 -3.05
C LEU A 236 -12.65 5.73 -2.52
N SER A 237 -13.27 6.70 -1.83
CA SER A 237 -14.64 6.53 -1.36
C SER A 237 -15.65 6.49 -2.49
N LEU A 238 -15.44 7.26 -3.57
CA LEU A 238 -16.29 7.21 -4.76
C LEU A 238 -16.12 5.87 -5.49
N VAL A 239 -14.86 5.52 -5.81
CA VAL A 239 -14.53 4.34 -6.61
C VAL A 239 -14.99 3.04 -5.92
N ARG A 240 -14.81 2.92 -4.60
CA ARG A 240 -15.25 1.75 -3.83
C ARG A 240 -16.75 1.63 -3.64
N ASN A 241 -17.50 2.70 -3.82
CA ASN A 241 -18.95 2.70 -3.66
C ASN A 241 -19.71 2.63 -4.99
N LEU A 242 -19.04 2.46 -6.14
CA LEU A 242 -19.72 2.38 -7.44
C LEU A 242 -20.73 1.24 -7.51
N LYS A 243 -20.44 0.07 -6.93
CA LYS A 243 -21.39 -1.03 -6.78
C LYS A 243 -22.63 -0.61 -5.97
N ASN A 244 -22.43 0.04 -4.83
CA ASN A 244 -23.53 0.51 -3.99
C ASN A 244 -24.38 1.58 -4.71
N LEU A 245 -23.73 2.47 -5.47
CA LEU A 245 -24.43 3.48 -6.29
C LEU A 245 -25.24 2.83 -7.42
N HIS A 246 -24.71 1.75 -8.03
CA HIS A 246 -25.45 0.96 -9.01
C HIS A 246 -26.66 0.27 -8.38
N GLU A 247 -26.48 -0.44 -7.26
CA GLU A 247 -27.57 -1.12 -6.54
C GLU A 247 -28.64 -0.16 -6.04
N ALA A 248 -28.27 1.09 -5.73
CA ALA A 248 -29.19 2.16 -5.38
C ALA A 248 -29.89 2.82 -6.59
N GLY A 249 -29.61 2.40 -7.82
CA GLY A 249 -30.20 2.91 -9.06
C GLY A 249 -29.60 4.23 -9.56
N LEU A 250 -28.57 4.77 -8.92
CA LEU A 250 -28.01 6.09 -9.27
C LEU A 250 -27.24 6.09 -10.59
N LEU A 251 -26.74 4.95 -11.06
CA LEU A 251 -26.08 4.88 -12.37
C LEU A 251 -27.09 4.95 -13.52
N GLN A 252 -28.37 4.58 -13.28
CA GLN A 252 -29.47 4.70 -14.22
C GLN A 252 -30.07 6.10 -14.22
N ASP A 253 -29.98 6.82 -13.09
CA ASP A 253 -30.43 8.21 -12.98
C ASP A 253 -29.53 9.16 -13.78
N PRO A 254 -30.07 9.93 -14.75
CA PRO A 254 -29.23 10.76 -15.63
C PRO A 254 -28.46 11.88 -14.91
N GLU A 255 -29.04 12.48 -13.85
CA GLU A 255 -28.43 13.59 -13.12
C GLU A 255 -27.29 13.06 -12.23
N ALA A 256 -27.55 11.99 -11.47
CA ALA A 256 -26.54 11.34 -10.64
C ALA A 256 -25.38 10.81 -11.50
N ARG A 257 -25.68 10.16 -12.63
CA ARG A 257 -24.66 9.67 -13.56
C ARG A 257 -23.84 10.82 -14.16
N SER A 258 -24.47 11.91 -14.56
CA SER A 258 -23.76 13.09 -15.08
C SER A 258 -22.76 13.65 -14.06
N LEU A 259 -23.19 13.79 -12.80
CA LEU A 259 -22.30 14.24 -11.71
C LEU A 259 -21.12 13.27 -11.50
N LEU A 260 -21.39 11.96 -11.53
CA LEU A 260 -20.37 10.93 -11.41
C LEU A 260 -19.36 11.00 -12.54
N LEU A 261 -19.83 11.06 -13.80
CA LEU A 261 -18.97 11.17 -14.98
C LEU A 261 -18.14 12.44 -14.95
N GLN A 262 -18.72 13.58 -14.59
CA GLN A 262 -17.98 14.84 -14.42
C GLN A 262 -16.79 14.67 -13.46
N LYS A 263 -16.99 14.01 -12.32
CA LYS A 263 -15.90 13.77 -11.35
C LYS A 263 -14.83 12.82 -11.91
N LEU A 264 -15.21 11.76 -12.61
CA LEU A 264 -14.30 10.75 -13.14
C LEU A 264 -13.51 11.24 -14.37
N THR A 265 -14.08 12.14 -15.16
CA THR A 265 -13.44 12.64 -16.39
C THR A 265 -12.67 13.95 -16.21
N CYS A 266 -12.62 14.51 -15.00
CA CYS A 266 -11.80 15.68 -14.68
C CYS A 266 -10.36 15.24 -14.36
N PRO A 267 -9.36 15.41 -15.25
CA PRO A 267 -8.01 14.89 -15.05
C PRO A 267 -7.29 15.48 -13.82
N GLU A 268 -7.58 16.73 -13.50
CA GLU A 268 -6.99 17.42 -12.35
C GLU A 268 -7.52 16.85 -11.04
N GLU A 269 -8.81 16.56 -10.99
CA GLU A 269 -9.46 15.99 -9.82
C GLU A 269 -8.98 14.55 -9.58
N VAL A 270 -9.01 13.69 -10.61
CA VAL A 270 -8.60 12.29 -10.47
C VAL A 270 -7.12 12.13 -10.09
N ARG A 271 -6.23 13.01 -10.57
CA ARG A 271 -4.82 13.04 -10.13
C ARG A 271 -4.66 13.41 -8.65
N ARG A 272 -5.48 14.32 -8.13
CA ARG A 272 -5.49 14.68 -6.71
C ARG A 272 -5.92 13.53 -5.81
N TRP A 273 -6.70 12.59 -6.31
CA TRP A 273 -7.15 11.43 -5.54
C TRP A 273 -6.02 10.46 -5.19
N ARG A 274 -4.94 10.44 -5.96
CA ARG A 274 -3.75 9.62 -5.72
C ARG A 274 -4.11 8.13 -5.51
N LEU A 275 -5.00 7.62 -6.34
CA LEU A 275 -5.39 6.22 -6.32
C LEU A 275 -4.35 5.37 -7.05
N PHE A 276 -4.08 4.19 -6.50
CA PHE A 276 -3.21 3.22 -7.13
C PHE A 276 -3.89 2.58 -8.36
N PRO A 277 -3.15 2.19 -9.39
CA PRO A 277 -3.71 1.55 -10.59
C PRO A 277 -4.63 0.38 -10.28
N TYR A 278 -4.25 -0.50 -9.34
CA TYR A 278 -5.08 -1.64 -8.96
C TYR A 278 -6.44 -1.23 -8.34
N GLN A 279 -6.55 -0.06 -7.75
CA GLN A 279 -7.82 0.42 -7.16
C GLN A 279 -8.83 0.82 -8.24
N TRP A 280 -8.34 1.42 -9.34
CA TRP A 280 -9.13 1.69 -10.52
C TRP A 280 -9.56 0.40 -11.22
N LEU A 281 -8.62 -0.53 -11.40
CA LEU A 281 -8.86 -1.82 -12.06
C LEU A 281 -9.86 -2.67 -11.29
N LEU A 282 -9.77 -2.69 -9.95
CA LEU A 282 -10.75 -3.39 -9.13
C LEU A 282 -12.17 -2.88 -9.38
N ALA A 283 -12.36 -1.57 -9.44
CA ALA A 283 -13.67 -0.99 -9.73
C ALA A 283 -14.14 -1.29 -11.17
N ILE A 284 -13.24 -1.24 -12.15
CA ILE A 284 -13.54 -1.62 -13.53
C ILE A 284 -14.03 -3.07 -13.60
N PHE A 285 -13.31 -4.00 -12.97
CA PHE A 285 -13.65 -5.43 -12.99
C PHE A 285 -14.93 -5.73 -12.20
N GLN A 286 -15.19 -5.02 -11.10
CA GLN A 286 -16.46 -5.13 -10.39
C GLN A 286 -17.65 -4.69 -11.26
N LEU A 287 -17.53 -3.59 -12.02
CA LEU A 287 -18.57 -3.15 -12.94
C LEU A 287 -18.75 -4.10 -14.13
N GLU A 288 -17.68 -4.73 -14.62
CA GLU A 288 -17.74 -5.76 -15.65
C GLU A 288 -18.53 -6.99 -15.18
N ALA A 289 -18.24 -7.47 -13.97
CA ALA A 289 -18.98 -8.58 -13.40
C ALA A 289 -20.48 -8.28 -13.25
N LEU A 290 -20.84 -7.03 -12.91
CA LEU A 290 -22.22 -6.60 -12.88
C LEU A 290 -22.86 -6.54 -14.27
N SER A 291 -22.13 -6.10 -15.29
CA SER A 291 -22.65 -5.96 -16.65
C SER A 291 -22.99 -7.30 -17.33
N THR A 292 -22.27 -8.37 -16.98
CA THR A 292 -22.51 -9.73 -17.50
C THR A 292 -23.81 -10.34 -16.95
N SER A 293 -24.34 -9.84 -15.85
CA SER A 293 -25.57 -10.32 -15.21
C SER A 293 -26.84 -9.56 -15.63
N LEU A 294 -26.71 -8.50 -16.46
CA LEU A 294 -27.83 -7.66 -16.87
C LEU A 294 -28.35 -8.01 -18.27
N GLU A 295 -29.64 -8.27 -18.35
CA GLU A 295 -30.33 -8.54 -19.64
C GLU A 295 -30.86 -7.26 -20.30
N GLU A 296 -30.94 -6.12 -19.56
CA GLU A 296 -31.56 -4.89 -20.05
C GLU A 296 -30.58 -3.90 -20.69
N PRO A 297 -30.79 -3.47 -21.97
CA PRO A 297 -29.91 -2.58 -22.72
C PRO A 297 -29.60 -1.22 -22.05
N PRO A 298 -30.54 -0.49 -21.40
CA PRO A 298 -30.24 0.81 -20.80
C PRO A 298 -29.28 0.75 -19.61
N ALA A 299 -29.43 -0.28 -18.78
CA ALA A 299 -28.56 -0.48 -17.60
C ALA A 299 -27.14 -0.87 -18.02
N SER A 300 -26.99 -1.70 -19.04
CA SER A 300 -25.72 -2.08 -19.64
C SER A 300 -24.97 -0.87 -20.24
N ARG A 301 -25.71 0.07 -20.88
CA ARG A 301 -25.13 1.29 -21.43
C ARG A 301 -24.60 2.22 -20.35
N ALA A 302 -25.35 2.45 -19.27
CA ALA A 302 -24.92 3.28 -18.17
C ALA A 302 -23.64 2.75 -17.48
N LEU A 303 -23.56 1.43 -17.27
CA LEU A 303 -22.36 0.79 -16.75
C LEU A 303 -21.16 0.92 -17.72
N SER A 304 -21.39 0.80 -19.03
CA SER A 304 -20.34 0.95 -20.05
C SER A 304 -19.78 2.37 -20.07
N GLU A 305 -20.63 3.41 -19.93
CA GLU A 305 -20.20 4.81 -19.84
C GLU A 305 -19.34 5.06 -18.60
N VAL A 306 -19.74 4.56 -17.44
CA VAL A 306 -18.98 4.70 -16.20
C VAL A 306 -17.67 3.93 -16.26
N LYS A 307 -17.68 2.72 -16.84
CA LYS A 307 -16.45 1.93 -17.04
C LYS A 307 -15.46 2.64 -17.95
N ALA A 308 -15.91 3.20 -19.06
CA ALA A 308 -15.05 3.97 -19.96
C ALA A 308 -14.45 5.20 -19.25
N ALA A 309 -15.23 5.88 -18.42
CA ALA A 309 -14.72 7.00 -17.59
C ALA A 309 -13.66 6.55 -16.57
N LEU A 310 -13.81 5.38 -15.96
CA LEU A 310 -12.81 4.80 -15.06
C LEU A 310 -11.51 4.44 -15.80
N GLU A 311 -11.60 3.87 -17.00
CA GLU A 311 -10.43 3.57 -17.83
C GLU A 311 -9.69 4.85 -18.22
N LEU A 312 -10.41 5.92 -18.60
CA LEU A 312 -9.82 7.24 -18.84
C LEU A 312 -9.17 7.84 -17.59
N ALA A 313 -9.81 7.70 -16.43
CA ALA A 313 -9.26 8.16 -15.15
C ALA A 313 -7.98 7.41 -14.78
N LEU A 314 -7.96 6.08 -14.96
CA LEU A 314 -6.75 5.27 -14.77
C LEU A 314 -5.62 5.80 -15.65
N GLU A 315 -5.85 5.94 -16.96
CA GLU A 315 -4.84 6.43 -17.90
C GLU A 315 -4.34 7.84 -17.56
N ALA A 316 -5.23 8.73 -17.12
CA ALA A 316 -4.87 10.09 -16.71
C ALA A 316 -4.02 10.15 -15.42
N THR A 317 -4.03 9.09 -14.61
CA THR A 317 -3.30 9.01 -13.34
C THR A 317 -1.99 8.24 -13.44
N LEU A 318 -1.68 7.61 -14.59
CA LEU A 318 -0.41 6.90 -14.77
C LEU A 318 0.76 7.88 -14.65
N PRO A 319 1.77 7.59 -13.80
CA PRO A 319 2.90 8.47 -13.62
C PRO A 319 3.81 8.45 -14.86
N PRO A 320 4.44 9.57 -15.23
CA PRO A 320 5.58 9.53 -16.13
C PRO A 320 6.72 8.78 -15.45
N LEU A 321 7.25 7.75 -16.10
CA LEU A 321 8.38 6.99 -15.57
C LEU A 321 9.69 7.47 -16.23
N PRO A 322 10.73 7.84 -15.47
CA PRO A 322 12.01 8.27 -16.01
C PRO A 322 12.88 7.08 -16.44
N LEU A 323 12.26 6.05 -17.00
CA LEU A 323 12.88 4.80 -17.47
C LEU A 323 12.96 4.80 -18.99
N GLN A 324 14.15 4.60 -19.53
CA GLN A 324 14.37 4.49 -20.98
C GLN A 324 14.77 3.07 -21.36
N GLY A 325 14.44 2.72 -22.59
CA GLY A 325 14.77 1.42 -23.20
C GLY A 325 13.87 0.27 -22.76
N PRO A 326 13.90 -0.84 -23.51
CA PRO A 326 13.02 -1.96 -23.29
C PRO A 326 13.34 -2.70 -21.99
N SER A 327 12.27 -3.06 -21.27
CA SER A 327 12.35 -3.88 -20.06
C SER A 327 11.79 -5.27 -20.32
N LEU A 328 12.36 -6.29 -19.69
CA LEU A 328 11.70 -7.57 -19.48
C LEU A 328 10.98 -7.51 -18.15
N VAL A 329 9.68 -7.65 -18.18
CA VAL A 329 8.81 -7.62 -17.00
C VAL A 329 8.24 -9.01 -16.77
N LEU A 330 8.42 -9.54 -15.57
CA LEU A 330 7.85 -10.81 -15.11
C LEU A 330 6.89 -10.54 -13.97
N VAL A 331 5.68 -11.07 -14.07
CA VAL A 331 4.63 -10.92 -13.05
C VAL A 331 4.25 -12.30 -12.53
N ASP A 332 4.47 -12.50 -11.26
CA ASP A 332 4.08 -13.70 -10.52
C ASP A 332 2.55 -13.79 -10.42
N LEU A 333 2.02 -14.89 -10.93
CA LEU A 333 0.59 -15.22 -10.93
C LEU A 333 0.34 -16.57 -10.25
N SER A 334 1.26 -17.00 -9.38
CA SER A 334 1.10 -18.21 -8.57
C SER A 334 -0.08 -18.12 -7.61
N GLY A 335 -0.53 -19.25 -7.07
CA GLY A 335 -1.69 -19.33 -6.20
C GLY A 335 -1.63 -18.41 -4.97
N SER A 336 -0.44 -18.23 -4.35
CA SER A 336 -0.24 -17.33 -3.21
C SER A 336 -0.55 -15.87 -3.54
N MET A 337 -0.26 -15.44 -4.77
CA MET A 337 -0.48 -14.08 -5.25
C MET A 337 -1.97 -13.71 -5.38
N PHE A 338 -2.88 -14.68 -5.44
CA PHE A 338 -4.33 -14.41 -5.44
C PHE A 338 -4.91 -14.17 -4.05
N SER A 339 -4.08 -14.14 -3.02
CA SER A 339 -4.49 -13.71 -1.68
C SER A 339 -4.82 -12.22 -1.64
N ASN A 340 -5.80 -11.85 -0.81
CA ASN A 340 -6.22 -10.47 -0.66
C ASN A 340 -5.15 -9.60 0.01
N LEU A 341 -4.96 -8.38 -0.48
CA LEU A 341 -4.09 -7.36 0.13
C LEU A 341 -4.54 -6.98 1.56
N SER A 342 -5.81 -7.09 1.85
CA SER A 342 -6.37 -6.82 3.17
C SER A 342 -7.69 -7.53 3.41
N GLN A 343 -8.02 -7.78 4.67
CA GLN A 343 -9.24 -8.49 5.11
C GLN A 343 -10.56 -7.93 4.53
N HIS A 344 -10.59 -6.65 4.18
CA HIS A 344 -11.79 -5.97 3.69
C HIS A 344 -11.66 -5.48 2.25
N SER A 345 -10.74 -6.06 1.48
CA SER A 345 -10.50 -5.71 0.08
C SER A 345 -10.53 -6.97 -0.78
N GLU A 346 -11.18 -6.87 -1.92
CA GLU A 346 -11.12 -7.89 -2.97
C GLU A 346 -9.85 -7.77 -3.84
N ALA A 347 -9.04 -6.72 -3.64
CA ALA A 347 -7.78 -6.56 -4.33
C ALA A 347 -6.76 -7.60 -3.84
N THR A 348 -6.14 -8.30 -4.78
CA THR A 348 -5.13 -9.34 -4.54
C THR A 348 -3.71 -8.82 -4.82
N TYR A 349 -2.70 -9.56 -4.34
CA TYR A 349 -1.30 -9.29 -4.71
C TYR A 349 -1.08 -9.46 -6.21
N ALA A 350 -1.71 -10.47 -6.85
CA ALA A 350 -1.66 -10.66 -8.30
C ALA A 350 -2.20 -9.43 -9.05
N LEU A 351 -3.36 -8.88 -8.64
CA LEU A 351 -3.91 -7.67 -9.24
C LEU A 351 -2.94 -6.47 -9.10
N ALA A 352 -2.34 -6.29 -7.94
CA ALA A 352 -1.39 -5.21 -7.72
C ALA A 352 -0.12 -5.40 -8.57
N ALA A 353 0.48 -6.58 -8.57
CA ALA A 353 1.67 -6.92 -9.36
C ALA A 353 1.42 -6.79 -10.86
N ALA A 354 0.32 -7.35 -11.37
CA ALA A 354 -0.07 -7.25 -12.77
C ALA A 354 -0.33 -5.79 -13.20
N SER A 355 -0.92 -4.98 -12.30
CA SER A 355 -1.13 -3.55 -12.54
C SER A 355 0.19 -2.80 -12.72
N LEU A 356 1.15 -3.03 -11.83
CA LEU A 356 2.48 -2.40 -11.90
C LEU A 356 3.26 -2.88 -13.13
N GLY A 357 3.22 -4.19 -13.41
CA GLY A 357 3.85 -4.79 -14.58
C GLY A 357 3.30 -4.23 -15.89
N ALA A 358 1.98 -4.11 -16.02
CA ALA A 358 1.32 -3.55 -17.19
C ALA A 358 1.65 -2.07 -17.41
N VAL A 359 1.67 -1.26 -16.33
CA VAL A 359 2.07 0.16 -16.38
C VAL A 359 3.53 0.29 -16.84
N LEU A 360 4.44 -0.51 -16.28
CA LEU A 360 5.85 -0.50 -16.66
C LEU A 360 6.05 -0.93 -18.11
N TYR A 361 5.42 -2.01 -18.54
CA TYR A 361 5.46 -2.52 -19.90
C TYR A 361 4.98 -1.49 -20.92
N ARG A 362 3.83 -0.87 -20.66
CA ARG A 362 3.28 0.18 -21.52
C ARG A 362 4.23 1.37 -21.67
N HIS A 363 4.96 1.71 -20.60
CA HIS A 363 5.86 2.85 -20.60
C HIS A 363 7.21 2.56 -21.27
N THR A 364 7.81 1.39 -21.00
CA THR A 364 9.15 1.04 -21.47
C THR A 364 9.17 0.21 -22.73
N GLY A 365 8.05 -0.42 -23.11
CA GLY A 365 8.03 -1.44 -24.16
C GLY A 365 8.83 -2.69 -23.73
N GLY A 366 9.29 -3.47 -24.70
CA GLY A 366 10.04 -4.68 -24.45
C GLY A 366 9.17 -5.93 -24.36
N ARG A 367 9.25 -6.67 -23.26
CA ARG A 367 8.50 -7.92 -23.07
C ARG A 367 7.80 -7.91 -21.72
N LEU A 368 6.57 -8.40 -21.67
CA LEU A 368 5.83 -8.67 -20.43
C LEU A 368 5.30 -10.10 -20.49
N TYR A 369 5.58 -10.84 -19.42
CA TYR A 369 5.06 -12.19 -19.18
C TYR A 369 4.46 -12.28 -17.79
N GLY A 370 3.37 -13.03 -17.66
CA GLY A 370 3.00 -13.65 -16.41
C GLY A 370 3.76 -14.97 -16.25
N PHE A 371 3.84 -15.48 -15.04
CA PHE A 371 4.33 -16.83 -14.77
C PHE A 371 3.64 -17.44 -13.55
N ASP A 372 3.47 -18.75 -13.61
CA ASP A 372 3.13 -19.64 -12.51
C ASP A 372 3.95 -20.94 -12.66
N ASP A 373 3.38 -22.08 -13.02
CA ASP A 373 4.12 -23.27 -13.43
C ASP A 373 4.77 -23.08 -14.81
N ASP A 374 4.14 -22.28 -15.67
CA ASP A 374 4.55 -21.98 -17.04
C ASP A 374 4.65 -20.47 -17.29
N LEU A 375 5.22 -20.11 -18.45
CA LEU A 375 5.30 -18.73 -18.92
C LEU A 375 3.99 -18.34 -19.63
N ILE A 376 3.36 -17.26 -19.17
CA ILE A 376 2.10 -16.72 -19.70
C ILE A 376 2.42 -15.56 -20.65
N GLU A 377 2.18 -15.74 -21.95
CA GLU A 377 2.45 -14.74 -22.98
C GLU A 377 1.26 -13.82 -23.22
N LEU A 378 1.55 -12.58 -23.65
CA LEU A 378 0.54 -11.64 -24.11
C LEU A 378 0.38 -11.73 -25.62
N PRO A 379 -0.86 -11.81 -26.16
CA PRO A 379 -1.10 -11.86 -27.61
C PRO A 379 -1.07 -10.47 -28.28
N TYR A 380 -0.61 -9.41 -27.59
CA TYR A 380 -0.59 -8.03 -28.08
C TYR A 380 0.56 -7.24 -27.45
N GLY A 381 0.88 -6.10 -28.04
CA GLY A 381 1.98 -5.23 -27.63
C GLY A 381 1.62 -4.22 -26.53
N PRO A 382 2.57 -3.32 -26.19
CA PRO A 382 2.44 -2.34 -25.10
C PRO A 382 1.40 -1.23 -25.37
N GLU A 383 0.85 -1.14 -26.59
CA GLU A 383 -0.22 -0.22 -26.96
C GLU A 383 -1.58 -0.59 -26.36
N ALA A 384 -1.75 -1.84 -25.90
CA ALA A 384 -2.98 -2.28 -25.26
C ALA A 384 -3.21 -1.53 -23.94
N SER A 385 -4.48 -1.31 -23.56
CA SER A 385 -4.82 -0.67 -22.30
C SER A 385 -4.34 -1.49 -21.10
N VAL A 386 -3.98 -0.80 -20.01
CA VAL A 386 -3.56 -1.46 -18.76
C VAL A 386 -4.64 -2.44 -18.29
N ALA A 387 -5.91 -2.06 -18.37
CA ALA A 387 -7.02 -2.93 -17.97
C ALA A 387 -7.09 -4.24 -18.79
N ARG A 388 -6.89 -4.16 -20.11
CA ARG A 388 -6.87 -5.34 -20.98
C ARG A 388 -5.71 -6.27 -20.65
N THR A 389 -4.52 -5.71 -20.47
CA THR A 389 -3.31 -6.46 -20.12
C THR A 389 -3.47 -7.20 -18.80
N VAL A 390 -3.92 -6.49 -17.76
CA VAL A 390 -4.12 -7.08 -16.43
C VAL A 390 -5.19 -8.16 -16.43
N ARG A 391 -6.30 -7.94 -17.16
CA ARG A 391 -7.37 -8.95 -17.28
C ARG A 391 -6.86 -10.25 -17.92
N HIS A 392 -6.05 -10.13 -18.97
CA HIS A 392 -5.45 -11.30 -19.62
C HIS A 392 -4.56 -12.09 -18.67
N LEU A 393 -3.64 -11.41 -17.97
CA LEU A 393 -2.73 -12.03 -17.01
C LEU A 393 -3.47 -12.76 -15.90
N LEU A 394 -4.42 -12.08 -15.24
CA LEU A 394 -5.18 -12.66 -14.13
C LEU A 394 -6.06 -13.84 -14.53
N GLY A 395 -6.47 -13.91 -15.77
CA GLY A 395 -7.30 -15.00 -16.29
C GLY A 395 -6.54 -16.29 -16.59
N GLN A 396 -5.20 -16.30 -16.50
CA GLN A 396 -4.36 -17.45 -16.87
C GLN A 396 -3.61 -18.07 -15.69
N GLY A 397 -3.44 -17.34 -14.57
CA GLY A 397 -2.62 -17.77 -13.44
C GLY A 397 -3.38 -18.62 -12.42
N GLY A 398 -2.66 -19.07 -11.39
CA GLY A 398 -3.18 -19.82 -10.24
C GLY A 398 -2.40 -21.08 -9.91
N GLY A 399 -1.35 -21.40 -10.66
CA GLY A 399 -0.47 -22.55 -10.47
C GLY A 399 0.59 -22.35 -9.39
N GLY A 400 1.70 -23.09 -9.51
CA GLY A 400 2.87 -22.99 -8.64
C GLY A 400 3.76 -21.78 -8.97
N THR A 401 5.05 -21.80 -8.57
CA THR A 401 5.96 -20.65 -8.72
C THR A 401 7.28 -21.07 -9.35
N CYS A 402 7.30 -21.27 -10.68
CA CYS A 402 8.47 -21.66 -11.46
C CYS A 402 9.23 -20.45 -12.04
N LEU A 403 9.73 -19.56 -11.18
CA LEU A 403 10.43 -18.34 -11.62
C LEU A 403 11.74 -18.64 -12.38
N GLY A 404 12.49 -19.67 -11.97
CA GLY A 404 13.73 -20.07 -12.67
C GLY A 404 13.45 -20.53 -14.09
N HIS A 405 12.39 -21.32 -14.29
CA HIS A 405 11.93 -21.73 -15.63
C HIS A 405 11.48 -20.51 -16.45
N ALA A 406 10.67 -19.63 -15.89
CA ALA A 406 10.23 -18.41 -16.55
C ALA A 406 11.40 -17.50 -16.97
N LEU A 407 12.42 -17.36 -16.11
CA LEU A 407 13.65 -16.63 -16.44
C LEU A 407 14.45 -17.28 -17.57
N GLN A 408 14.59 -18.61 -17.59
CA GLN A 408 15.30 -19.30 -18.68
C GLN A 408 14.67 -19.06 -20.03
N GLN A 409 13.35 -19.11 -20.10
CA GLN A 409 12.60 -18.90 -21.34
C GLN A 409 12.59 -17.43 -21.77
N SER A 410 12.21 -16.53 -20.86
CA SER A 410 11.98 -15.12 -21.19
C SER A 410 13.26 -14.33 -21.48
N LEU A 411 14.39 -14.71 -20.87
CA LEU A 411 15.71 -14.11 -21.11
C LEU A 411 16.31 -14.55 -22.45
N ALA A 412 15.82 -15.62 -23.07
CA ALA A 412 16.31 -16.07 -24.35
C ALA A 412 16.11 -14.99 -25.43
N GLY A 413 17.23 -14.54 -26.03
CA GLY A 413 17.23 -13.51 -27.06
C GLY A 413 16.80 -12.11 -26.57
N PHE A 414 16.66 -11.88 -25.27
CA PHE A 414 16.37 -10.53 -24.76
C PHE A 414 17.62 -9.66 -24.76
N GLN A 415 17.55 -8.54 -25.50
CA GLN A 415 18.68 -7.60 -25.69
C GLN A 415 18.60 -6.35 -24.79
N GLY A 416 17.53 -6.20 -24.01
CA GLY A 416 17.40 -5.08 -23.08
C GLY A 416 18.38 -5.16 -21.90
N GLN A 417 18.47 -4.08 -21.15
CA GLN A 417 19.36 -3.97 -19.99
C GLN A 417 18.65 -4.15 -18.64
N ARG A 418 17.33 -4.24 -18.65
CA ARG A 418 16.53 -4.24 -17.41
C ARG A 418 15.59 -5.43 -17.34
N VAL A 419 15.64 -6.15 -16.24
CA VAL A 419 14.64 -7.14 -15.84
C VAL A 419 13.94 -6.65 -14.58
N VAL A 420 12.61 -6.68 -14.54
CA VAL A 420 11.81 -6.31 -13.37
C VAL A 420 10.87 -7.45 -13.05
N ILE A 421 10.97 -7.98 -11.85
CA ILE A 421 10.20 -9.13 -11.37
C ILE A 421 9.28 -8.67 -10.24
N PHE A 422 7.97 -8.87 -10.38
CA PHE A 422 6.95 -8.63 -9.35
C PHE A 422 6.54 -9.99 -8.79
N THR A 423 6.85 -10.26 -7.52
CA THR A 423 6.65 -11.58 -6.88
C THR A 423 6.55 -11.44 -5.37
N ASP A 424 6.10 -12.47 -4.68
CA ASP A 424 6.22 -12.63 -3.22
C ASP A 424 7.50 -13.39 -2.82
N GLU A 425 8.33 -13.77 -3.79
CA GLU A 425 9.60 -14.49 -3.66
C GLU A 425 9.47 -15.93 -3.12
N GLN A 426 8.29 -16.52 -3.11
CA GLN A 426 8.13 -17.89 -2.65
C GLN A 426 8.19 -18.85 -3.86
N VAL A 427 9.40 -19.18 -4.29
CA VAL A 427 9.70 -20.00 -5.48
C VAL A 427 10.03 -21.43 -5.09
N HIS A 428 9.82 -22.39 -6.01
CA HIS A 428 10.19 -23.79 -5.80
C HIS A 428 11.30 -24.29 -6.74
N ASP A 429 11.81 -23.45 -7.63
CA ASP A 429 12.91 -23.75 -8.53
C ASP A 429 14.12 -22.79 -8.37
N ASP A 430 15.22 -23.02 -9.09
CA ASP A 430 16.41 -22.18 -9.05
C ASP A 430 16.26 -20.94 -9.94
N ALA A 431 15.81 -19.85 -9.35
CA ALA A 431 15.68 -18.55 -10.02
C ALA A 431 17.03 -17.79 -10.07
N GLU A 432 17.95 -18.03 -9.12
CA GLU A 432 19.21 -17.27 -9.02
C GLU A 432 20.14 -17.52 -10.23
N THR A 433 20.34 -18.76 -10.62
CA THR A 433 21.31 -19.13 -11.65
C THR A 433 21.03 -18.48 -13.01
N PRO A 434 19.82 -18.54 -13.61
CA PRO A 434 19.53 -17.92 -14.90
C PRO A 434 19.65 -16.39 -14.84
N LEU A 435 19.16 -15.74 -13.79
CA LEU A 435 19.22 -14.29 -13.65
C LEU A 435 20.67 -13.80 -13.49
N ARG A 436 21.46 -14.43 -12.63
CA ARG A 436 22.86 -14.10 -12.41
C ARG A 436 23.70 -14.27 -13.67
N ARG A 437 23.45 -15.35 -14.45
CA ARG A 437 24.12 -15.57 -15.74
C ARG A 437 23.81 -14.44 -16.71
N TRP A 438 22.55 -14.03 -16.80
CA TRP A 438 22.15 -12.94 -17.68
C TRP A 438 22.76 -11.60 -17.26
N VAL A 439 22.73 -11.24 -15.98
CA VAL A 439 23.36 -10.00 -15.47
C VAL A 439 24.85 -9.96 -15.80
N ARG A 440 25.59 -11.07 -15.58
CA ARG A 440 27.04 -11.15 -15.84
C ARG A 440 27.38 -11.15 -17.33
N ALA A 441 26.50 -11.57 -18.20
CA ALA A 441 26.74 -11.67 -19.64
C ALA A 441 26.68 -10.33 -20.37
N GLY A 442 26.27 -9.22 -19.74
CA GLY A 442 26.18 -7.91 -20.38
C GLY A 442 26.49 -6.75 -19.45
N GLN A 443 27.24 -5.78 -19.97
CA GLN A 443 27.57 -4.57 -19.23
C GLN A 443 26.32 -3.70 -19.02
N GLY A 444 26.14 -3.16 -17.81
CA GLY A 444 25.02 -2.28 -17.47
C GLY A 444 23.66 -2.99 -17.31
N ARG A 445 23.63 -4.34 -17.28
CA ARG A 445 22.40 -5.09 -17.03
C ARG A 445 22.02 -5.04 -15.55
N MET A 446 20.75 -4.74 -15.31
CA MET A 446 20.17 -4.58 -13.97
C MET A 446 18.97 -5.50 -13.78
N ALA A 447 18.90 -6.11 -12.61
CA ALA A 447 17.74 -6.89 -12.18
C ALA A 447 17.09 -6.22 -10.97
N TYR A 448 15.80 -5.95 -11.10
CA TYR A 448 14.96 -5.39 -10.04
C TYR A 448 13.95 -6.43 -9.60
N LEU A 449 13.74 -6.48 -8.31
CA LEU A 449 12.75 -7.34 -7.70
C LEU A 449 11.84 -6.51 -6.81
N VAL A 450 10.56 -6.55 -7.11
CA VAL A 450 9.50 -5.90 -6.33
C VAL A 450 8.79 -6.97 -5.51
N ASN A 451 9.15 -7.08 -4.23
CA ASN A 451 8.48 -7.98 -3.30
C ASN A 451 7.16 -7.34 -2.84
N VAL A 452 6.04 -7.89 -3.32
CA VAL A 452 4.72 -7.28 -3.09
C VAL A 452 4.06 -7.73 -1.78
N ALA A 453 4.53 -8.80 -1.15
CA ALA A 453 3.89 -9.41 0.02
C ALA A 453 4.72 -9.31 1.32
N GLY A 454 6.03 -9.00 1.21
CA GLY A 454 6.92 -8.84 2.35
C GLY A 454 7.20 -10.16 3.09
N TYR A 455 7.13 -11.31 2.40
CA TYR A 455 7.52 -12.60 2.97
C TYR A 455 9.04 -12.76 3.07
N ALA A 456 9.47 -13.72 3.88
CA ALA A 456 10.82 -14.25 3.97
C ALA A 456 10.70 -15.79 4.10
N PRO A 457 11.67 -16.57 3.63
CA PRO A 457 12.95 -16.17 3.02
C PRO A 457 12.83 -15.59 1.60
N LEU A 458 13.95 -15.09 1.06
CA LEU A 458 14.05 -14.47 -0.25
C LEU A 458 14.40 -15.50 -1.32
N ALA A 459 13.98 -15.28 -2.58
CA ALA A 459 14.36 -16.11 -3.74
C ALA A 459 15.79 -15.84 -4.24
N PHE A 460 16.35 -14.69 -3.93
CA PHE A 460 17.68 -14.27 -4.34
C PHE A 460 18.48 -13.73 -3.15
N PRO A 461 19.83 -13.81 -3.17
CA PRO A 461 20.65 -13.12 -2.18
C PRO A 461 20.35 -11.61 -2.18
N GLU A 462 20.61 -10.94 -1.06
CA GLU A 462 20.47 -9.46 -0.99
C GLU A 462 21.37 -8.76 -2.01
N GLN A 463 22.54 -9.33 -2.26
CA GLN A 463 23.48 -8.81 -3.25
C GLN A 463 23.18 -9.38 -4.65
N GLY A 464 23.18 -8.53 -5.67
CA GLY A 464 23.03 -8.94 -7.07
C GLY A 464 21.66 -8.67 -7.69
N VAL A 465 20.66 -8.30 -6.90
CA VAL A 465 19.36 -7.76 -7.36
C VAL A 465 19.02 -6.50 -6.57
N VAL A 466 18.47 -5.51 -7.26
CA VAL A 466 17.94 -4.31 -6.61
C VAL A 466 16.54 -4.64 -6.09
N ARG A 467 16.39 -4.74 -4.77
CA ARG A 467 15.13 -5.17 -4.15
C ARG A 467 14.38 -4.03 -3.51
N VAL A 468 13.09 -3.96 -3.78
CA VAL A 468 12.14 -3.03 -3.15
C VAL A 468 10.91 -3.80 -2.69
N GLY A 469 10.23 -3.28 -1.67
CA GLY A 469 8.97 -3.86 -1.20
C GLY A 469 7.79 -2.94 -1.50
N GLY A 470 6.62 -3.54 -1.75
CA GLY A 470 5.37 -2.83 -1.85
C GLY A 470 4.61 -2.99 -3.17
N PHE A 471 3.48 -2.31 -3.24
CA PHE A 471 2.53 -2.40 -4.35
C PHE A 471 2.04 -1.01 -4.84
N SER A 472 2.80 0.04 -4.56
CA SER A 472 2.53 1.41 -5.05
C SER A 472 3.20 1.65 -6.40
N GLU A 473 2.50 2.30 -7.35
CA GLU A 473 3.07 2.70 -8.64
C GLU A 473 4.27 3.66 -8.50
N ARG A 474 4.37 4.34 -7.36
CA ARG A 474 5.52 5.20 -7.05
C ARG A 474 6.83 4.42 -7.00
N LEU A 475 6.78 3.11 -6.70
CA LEU A 475 7.94 2.25 -6.77
C LEU A 475 8.57 2.22 -8.17
N LEU A 476 7.75 2.30 -9.23
CA LEU A 476 8.25 2.31 -10.60
C LEU A 476 9.10 3.56 -10.91
N ALA A 477 8.72 4.71 -10.34
CA ALA A 477 9.50 5.93 -10.47
C ALA A 477 10.81 5.90 -9.65
N LEU A 478 10.90 5.00 -8.66
CA LEU A 478 12.10 4.82 -7.85
C LEU A 478 13.15 3.92 -8.51
N LEU A 479 12.75 3.02 -9.42
CA LEU A 479 13.67 2.04 -10.03
C LEU A 479 14.95 2.67 -10.58
N PRO A 480 14.94 3.80 -11.33
CA PRO A 480 16.17 4.41 -11.82
C PRO A 480 17.08 4.96 -10.72
N LEU A 481 16.50 5.41 -9.60
CA LEU A 481 17.26 5.97 -8.48
C LEU A 481 17.98 4.88 -7.69
N LEU A 482 17.48 3.64 -7.77
CA LEU A 482 18.07 2.48 -7.11
C LEU A 482 19.24 1.87 -7.90
N GLU A 483 19.47 2.29 -9.15
CA GLU A 483 20.56 1.78 -9.99
C GLU A 483 21.95 2.06 -9.41
N SER A 484 22.08 3.08 -8.59
CA SER A 484 23.37 3.52 -8.02
C SER A 484 23.55 3.23 -6.53
N HIS A 485 22.55 2.68 -5.84
CA HIS A 485 22.56 2.59 -4.38
C HIS A 485 21.93 1.31 -3.86
N ASP A 486 22.49 0.78 -2.77
CA ASP A 486 21.85 -0.23 -1.94
C ASP A 486 20.48 0.29 -1.44
N PRO A 487 19.41 -0.53 -1.50
CA PRO A 487 18.05 -0.14 -1.07
C PRO A 487 17.98 0.41 0.36
N LEU A 488 18.75 -0.13 1.30
CA LEU A 488 18.81 0.37 2.67
C LEU A 488 19.47 1.75 2.75
N ALA A 489 20.58 1.94 2.03
CA ALA A 489 21.25 3.24 1.94
C ALA A 489 20.35 4.29 1.26
N TRP A 490 19.63 3.89 0.23
CA TRP A 490 18.71 4.76 -0.48
C TRP A 490 17.55 5.26 0.41
N VAL A 491 16.96 4.40 1.23
CA VAL A 491 15.94 4.79 2.23
C VAL A 491 16.52 5.82 3.20
N ARG A 492 17.74 5.59 3.72
CA ARG A 492 18.42 6.52 4.65
C ARG A 492 18.66 7.89 4.05
N MET A 493 19.08 7.96 2.79
CA MET A 493 19.36 9.22 2.11
C MET A 493 18.11 10.06 1.81
N GLY A 494 16.92 9.49 1.90
CA GLY A 494 15.67 10.16 1.59
C GLY A 494 15.54 10.58 0.12
N ALA A 495 16.28 9.93 -0.79
CA ALA A 495 16.31 10.25 -2.22
C ALA A 495 14.92 10.16 -2.89
N TRP A 496 14.01 9.37 -2.33
CA TRP A 496 12.62 9.27 -2.75
C TRP A 496 11.82 10.60 -2.61
N ARG A 497 12.29 11.53 -1.78
CA ARG A 497 11.63 12.84 -1.59
C ARG A 497 11.65 13.68 -2.88
N ALA A 498 12.59 13.44 -3.77
CA ALA A 498 12.64 14.11 -5.06
C ALA A 498 11.48 13.73 -6.01
N LEU A 499 10.73 12.64 -5.69
CA LEU A 499 9.60 12.14 -6.48
C LEU A 499 8.24 12.41 -5.83
N ALA A 500 8.20 12.96 -4.64
CA ALA A 500 6.99 13.31 -3.91
C ALA A 500 6.52 14.72 -4.25
#